data_b2d306bb3fd29a8d8832df375d20ed2d
#
_entry.id   b2d306bb3fd29a8d8832df375d20ed2d
#
_cell.length_a   1.000
_cell.length_b   1.000
_cell.length_c   1.000
_cell.angle_alpha   90.00
_cell.angle_beta   90.00
_cell.angle_gamma   90.00
#
_symmetry.space_group_name_H-M   'P 1'
#
loop_
_entity.id
_entity.type
_entity.pdbx_description
1 polymer ?
#
loop_
_entity_poly.entity_id
_entity_poly.type
_entity_poly.pdbx_seq_one_letter_code
_entity_poly.pdbx_strand_id
1 'polypeptide(L)'
;MRTFFRYWLDERELRDHKDFVPPFQEVAAQLNLKGLEPARQTVQAWYYGMRKPQGDFRRVIVAWTNHSIDQLWTEVPEGTVPTFRPLTGTASTAPHADLGMDLNDMKRTGAMAVQRAKEFLLGADRDRVGDDTLDLLKDDVARLVAAYPREPLSAVWTGLLDTHGDVLRILEGGRLRPSQLRDLNFMAGALSFLVAKGFNDMEDRDQAMTMARVAAACAREAEHTPLVVLVEGLKSLIAYWADRPGDALHFAQKGAAAAADLNGTVGLWLLGLQARAAAVQGDEETVHSANVEATRRRDHVVPDDLDAMGGLFTYSQEKQLYYSVEAEALLGNSDVQLAAQAEMAVQGFSDPDTPFWAFGDLAGAQCDLALIRLHGGDVEGAAAAIRPVLDLPTSHRNNGIVVSAQRVRRALTSDQVRTAIAARDLRAEIEVYPPTRPALPR
;
A
#
# COMPACT_ATOMS: atom_id res chain seq x y z
N MET A 1 37.40 20.14 13.00
CA MET A 1 36.25 19.99 12.10
C MET A 1 35.14 20.91 12.57
N ARG A 2 34.66 21.84 11.73
CA ARG A 2 33.55 22.74 12.07
C ARG A 2 32.30 22.15 11.48
N THR A 3 31.47 21.52 12.33
CA THR A 3 30.19 20.92 11.91
C THR A 3 29.11 21.99 11.88
N PHE A 4 27.98 21.72 11.15
CA PHE A 4 26.80 22.57 11.20
C PHE A 4 26.23 22.69 12.64
N PHE A 5 26.29 21.61 13.42
CA PHE A 5 25.87 21.64 14.83
C PHE A 5 26.70 22.63 15.66
N ARG A 6 28.04 22.66 15.47
CA ARG A 6 28.91 23.66 16.12
C ARG A 6 28.53 25.08 15.69
N TYR A 7 28.30 25.30 14.38
CA TYR A 7 27.83 26.59 13.87
C TYR A 7 26.52 27.01 14.54
N TRP A 8 25.53 26.09 14.61
CA TRP A 8 24.24 26.31 15.23
C TRP A 8 24.30 26.67 16.70
N LEU A 9 25.23 26.04 17.47
CA LEU A 9 25.50 26.34 18.87
C LEU A 9 26.22 27.69 19.03
N ASP A 10 27.19 28.00 18.15
CA ASP A 10 27.94 29.25 18.17
C ASP A 10 27.04 30.47 17.97
N GLU A 11 26.10 30.39 17.03
CA GLU A 11 25.10 31.44 16.73
C GLU A 11 24.15 31.72 17.89
N ARG A 12 24.00 30.78 18.83
CA ARG A 12 23.10 30.87 20.00
C ARG A 12 23.83 31.02 21.32
N GLU A 13 25.14 31.21 21.29
CA GLU A 13 26.00 31.32 22.44
C GLU A 13 25.94 30.11 23.41
N LEU A 14 25.64 28.91 22.89
CA LEU A 14 25.46 27.68 23.66
C LEU A 14 26.73 26.81 23.68
N ARG A 15 27.90 27.44 23.79
CA ARG A 15 29.21 26.76 23.77
C ARG A 15 29.53 26.05 25.08
N ASP A 16 29.16 26.68 26.18
CA ASP A 16 29.47 26.18 27.53
C ASP A 16 28.38 25.21 28.00
N HIS A 17 28.78 24.19 28.73
CA HIS A 17 27.87 23.18 29.28
C HIS A 17 26.73 23.80 30.11
N LYS A 18 27.04 24.84 30.91
CA LYS A 18 26.06 25.55 31.75
C LYS A 18 24.95 26.22 30.92
N ASP A 19 25.29 26.68 29.72
CA ASP A 19 24.35 27.38 28.83
C ASP A 19 23.60 26.40 27.92
N PHE A 20 24.21 25.23 27.62
CA PHE A 20 23.67 24.16 26.82
C PHE A 20 22.60 23.36 27.56
N VAL A 21 22.82 23.01 28.83
CA VAL A 21 21.97 22.06 29.59
C VAL A 21 20.53 22.55 29.81
N PRO A 22 20.29 23.82 30.25
CA PRO A 22 18.91 24.25 30.53
C PRO A 22 17.98 24.15 29.34
N PRO A 23 18.27 24.71 28.14
CA PRO A 23 17.37 24.58 26.98
C PRO A 23 17.27 23.13 26.45
N PHE A 24 18.36 22.33 26.61
CA PHE A 24 18.31 20.92 26.28
C PHE A 24 17.32 20.15 27.18
N GLN A 25 17.34 20.41 28.50
CA GLN A 25 16.42 19.77 29.46
C GLN A 25 14.96 20.21 29.27
N GLU A 26 14.73 21.45 28.84
CA GLU A 26 13.40 21.93 28.50
C GLU A 26 12.77 21.12 27.34
N VAL A 27 13.54 20.92 26.28
CA VAL A 27 13.10 20.10 25.14
C VAL A 27 12.98 18.61 25.54
N ALA A 28 13.88 18.09 26.37
CA ALA A 28 13.77 16.74 26.89
C ALA A 28 12.51 16.54 27.73
N ALA A 29 12.12 17.53 28.52
CA ALA A 29 10.86 17.48 29.29
C ALA A 29 9.62 17.47 28.39
N GLN A 30 9.61 18.25 27.29
CA GLN A 30 8.53 18.24 26.28
C GLN A 30 8.39 16.86 25.60
N LEU A 31 9.49 16.12 25.48
CA LEU A 31 9.52 14.76 24.93
C LEU A 31 9.26 13.65 25.98
N ASN A 32 8.84 14.02 27.20
CA ASN A 32 8.68 13.11 28.35
C ASN A 32 9.97 12.38 28.78
N LEU A 33 11.15 12.94 28.51
CA LEU A 33 12.47 12.42 28.88
C LEU A 33 13.04 13.18 30.08
N LYS A 34 12.27 13.28 31.18
CA LYS A 34 12.65 14.00 32.38
C LYS A 34 13.93 13.44 33.00
N GLY A 35 14.85 14.33 33.41
CA GLY A 35 16.11 13.95 34.04
C GLY A 35 17.23 13.55 33.07
N LEU A 36 17.02 13.67 31.77
CA LEU A 36 18.06 13.43 30.77
C LEU A 36 19.00 14.63 30.72
N GLU A 37 20.24 14.42 31.16
CA GLU A 37 21.31 15.45 31.20
C GLU A 37 22.59 14.90 30.57
N PRO A 38 23.16 15.56 29.55
CA PRO A 38 24.42 15.14 28.96
C PRO A 38 25.59 15.61 29.84
N ALA A 39 26.55 14.72 30.12
CA ALA A 39 27.78 15.07 30.82
C ALA A 39 28.60 16.11 30.04
N ARG A 40 29.36 16.96 30.76
CA ARG A 40 30.18 18.02 30.16
C ARG A 40 31.09 17.52 29.05
N GLN A 41 31.73 16.37 29.22
CA GLN A 41 32.59 15.75 28.19
C GLN A 41 31.82 15.32 26.95
N THR A 42 30.56 14.91 27.12
CA THR A 42 29.68 14.52 26.04
C THR A 42 29.29 15.72 25.17
N VAL A 43 28.92 16.84 25.82
CA VAL A 43 28.60 18.10 25.12
C VAL A 43 29.82 18.60 24.33
N GLN A 44 31.02 18.56 24.95
CA GLN A 44 32.27 18.92 24.27
C GLN A 44 32.55 18.02 23.05
N ALA A 45 32.36 16.70 23.18
CA ALA A 45 32.56 15.77 22.08
C ALA A 45 31.60 16.05 20.90
N TRP A 46 30.38 16.45 21.19
CA TRP A 46 29.40 16.86 20.16
C TRP A 46 29.78 18.20 19.54
N TYR A 47 30.17 19.20 20.34
CA TYR A 47 30.60 20.52 19.87
C TYR A 47 31.77 20.44 18.89
N TYR A 48 32.77 19.60 19.20
CA TYR A 48 33.93 19.40 18.32
C TYR A 48 33.69 18.36 17.19
N GLY A 49 32.49 17.84 17.06
CA GLY A 49 32.13 16.88 16.00
C GLY A 49 32.80 15.51 16.15
N MET A 50 33.41 15.23 17.32
CA MET A 50 34.13 13.96 17.55
C MET A 50 33.21 12.77 17.74
N ARG A 51 31.95 12.99 18.12
CA ARG A 51 30.98 11.95 18.38
C ARG A 51 29.58 12.43 18.02
N LYS A 52 28.76 11.55 17.41
CA LYS A 52 27.32 11.81 17.17
C LYS A 52 26.49 11.40 18.40
N PRO A 53 25.43 12.16 18.77
CA PRO A 53 24.50 11.76 19.81
C PRO A 53 23.73 10.50 19.39
N GLN A 54 23.42 9.64 20.38
CA GLN A 54 22.68 8.38 20.17
C GLN A 54 21.48 8.29 21.12
N GLY A 55 20.55 7.38 20.85
CA GLY A 55 19.39 7.14 21.70
C GLY A 55 18.56 8.39 21.97
N ASP A 56 18.17 8.60 23.20
CA ASP A 56 17.32 9.73 23.61
C ASP A 56 18.01 11.10 23.45
N PHE A 57 19.32 11.16 23.58
CA PHE A 57 20.06 12.40 23.27
C PHE A 57 19.91 12.82 21.81
N ARG A 58 19.91 11.86 20.88
CA ARG A 58 19.65 12.11 19.47
C ARG A 58 18.25 12.68 19.26
N ARG A 59 17.24 12.10 19.91
CA ARG A 59 15.83 12.55 19.81
C ARG A 59 15.68 13.99 20.27
N VAL A 60 16.28 14.34 21.41
CA VAL A 60 16.23 15.69 21.94
C VAL A 60 16.93 16.68 21.01
N ILE A 61 18.15 16.38 20.52
CA ILE A 61 18.90 17.29 19.65
C ILE A 61 18.16 17.51 18.31
N VAL A 62 17.58 16.48 17.72
CA VAL A 62 16.80 16.61 16.48
C VAL A 62 15.56 17.47 16.71
N ALA A 63 14.83 17.27 17.80
CA ALA A 63 13.67 18.07 18.15
C ALA A 63 14.04 19.53 18.44
N TRP A 64 15.15 19.75 19.16
CA TRP A 64 15.63 21.07 19.54
C TRP A 64 16.13 21.90 18.37
N THR A 65 16.92 21.27 17.50
CA THR A 65 17.52 21.97 16.35
C THR A 65 16.64 22.00 15.11
N ASN A 66 15.65 21.13 15.06
CA ASN A 66 14.82 20.89 13.89
C ASN A 66 15.61 20.47 12.63
N HIS A 67 16.74 19.76 12.81
CA HIS A 67 17.60 19.26 11.73
C HIS A 67 17.95 17.79 11.98
N SER A 68 18.19 17.04 10.89
CA SER A 68 18.65 15.66 11.04
C SER A 68 20.08 15.61 11.58
N ILE A 69 20.45 14.52 12.27
CA ILE A 69 21.80 14.35 12.80
C ILE A 69 22.86 14.39 11.67
N ASP A 70 22.54 13.87 10.50
CA ASP A 70 23.48 13.88 9.38
C ASP A 70 23.68 15.30 8.82
N GLN A 71 22.63 16.13 8.77
CA GLN A 71 22.76 17.56 8.47
C GLN A 71 23.61 18.27 9.52
N LEU A 72 23.35 18.05 10.82
CA LEU A 72 24.08 18.69 11.91
C LEU A 72 25.56 18.32 11.94
N TRP A 73 25.92 17.12 11.50
CA TRP A 73 27.32 16.66 11.44
C TRP A 73 27.98 16.86 10.06
N THR A 74 27.33 17.56 9.14
CA THR A 74 27.94 17.98 7.87
C THR A 74 29.02 19.02 8.14
N GLU A 75 30.17 18.88 7.47
CA GLU A 75 31.29 19.83 7.60
C GLU A 75 30.95 21.16 6.91
N VAL A 76 31.18 22.25 7.61
CA VAL A 76 30.93 23.62 7.12
C VAL A 76 32.28 24.32 6.90
N PRO A 77 32.59 24.74 5.66
CA PRO A 77 33.79 25.50 5.37
C PRO A 77 33.83 26.83 6.14
N GLU A 78 35.06 27.25 6.56
CA GLU A 78 35.22 28.54 7.24
C GLU A 78 34.81 29.69 6.33
N GLY A 79 34.04 30.65 6.91
CA GLY A 79 33.54 31.82 6.19
C GLY A 79 32.25 31.60 5.41
N THR A 80 31.67 30.38 5.42
CA THR A 80 30.39 30.07 4.74
C THR A 80 29.25 30.08 5.75
N VAL A 81 28.13 30.72 5.41
CA VAL A 81 26.86 30.59 6.16
C VAL A 81 26.13 29.36 5.61
N PRO A 82 25.99 28.29 6.40
CA PRO A 82 25.36 27.08 5.92
C PRO A 82 23.85 27.27 5.75
N THR A 83 23.32 26.93 4.58
CA THR A 83 21.87 26.92 4.29
C THR A 83 21.38 25.47 4.30
N PHE A 84 20.98 24.97 5.47
CA PHE A 84 20.30 23.68 5.59
C PHE A 84 18.80 23.90 5.83
N ARG A 85 17.99 23.13 5.14
CA ARG A 85 16.54 23.19 5.30
C ARG A 85 16.14 22.45 6.59
N PRO A 86 15.42 23.10 7.53
CA PRO A 86 14.88 22.45 8.72
C PRO A 86 13.96 21.27 8.36
N LEU A 87 13.86 20.30 9.25
CA LEU A 87 12.99 19.13 9.08
C LEU A 87 11.50 19.50 9.11
N THR A 88 11.17 20.54 9.89
CA THR A 88 9.85 21.18 9.92
C THR A 88 10.06 22.67 9.70
N GLY A 89 9.32 23.28 8.77
CA GLY A 89 9.47 24.71 8.46
C GLY A 89 8.94 25.57 9.60
N THR A 90 9.83 26.00 10.50
CA THR A 90 9.54 27.11 11.44
C THR A 90 10.37 28.31 11.03
N ALA A 91 9.67 29.39 10.71
CA ALA A 91 10.21 30.64 10.27
C ALA A 91 11.03 31.35 11.35
N SER A 92 12.13 31.95 10.90
CA SER A 92 12.91 32.98 11.60
C SER A 92 12.03 34.20 11.93
N THR A 93 12.09 34.68 13.16
CA THR A 93 11.50 35.94 13.61
C THR A 93 12.19 37.14 12.97
N ALA A 94 11.48 37.79 12.03
CA ALA A 94 11.64 39.21 11.69
C ALA A 94 10.25 39.87 11.76
N PRO A 95 10.10 41.12 12.19
CA PRO A 95 8.81 41.69 12.55
C PRO A 95 8.03 42.16 11.32
N HIS A 96 6.73 41.89 11.36
CA HIS A 96 5.67 42.39 10.48
C HIS A 96 5.66 41.90 9.03
N ALA A 97 4.97 40.78 8.80
CA ALA A 97 3.99 40.65 7.72
C ALA A 97 3.21 39.33 7.91
N ASP A 98 1.92 39.41 7.88
CA ASP A 98 0.90 38.40 7.59
C ASP A 98 1.18 36.96 8.12
N LEU A 99 0.50 36.61 9.23
CA LEU A 99 0.44 35.24 9.75
C LEU A 99 -0.40 34.33 8.83
N GLY A 100 0.05 34.15 7.60
CA GLY A 100 -0.44 33.10 6.71
C GLY A 100 0.13 31.76 7.14
N MET A 101 -0.67 30.95 7.83
CA MET A 101 -0.35 29.55 8.09
C MET A 101 -0.14 28.88 6.72
N ASP A 102 1.00 28.17 6.52
CA ASP A 102 1.24 27.43 5.27
C ASP A 102 0.06 26.47 5.01
N LEU A 103 -0.37 26.36 3.76
CA LEU A 103 -1.51 25.53 3.36
C LEU A 103 -1.39 24.08 3.87
N ASN A 104 -0.18 23.53 3.92
CA ASN A 104 0.07 22.19 4.45
C ASN A 104 -0.11 22.13 5.97
N ASP A 105 0.31 23.18 6.69
CA ASP A 105 0.08 23.29 8.14
C ASP A 105 -1.39 23.52 8.47
N MET A 106 -2.11 24.29 7.64
CA MET A 106 -3.56 24.44 7.74
C MET A 106 -4.28 23.12 7.51
N LYS A 107 -3.90 22.37 6.48
CA LYS A 107 -4.46 21.04 6.20
C LYS A 107 -4.18 20.05 7.33
N ARG A 108 -2.95 20.02 7.87
CA ARG A 108 -2.57 19.16 8.99
C ARG A 108 -3.34 19.52 10.27
N THR A 109 -3.43 20.79 10.62
CA THR A 109 -4.18 21.28 11.79
C THR A 109 -5.67 21.03 11.61
N GLY A 110 -6.18 21.22 10.40
CA GLY A 110 -7.55 20.89 10.02
C GLY A 110 -7.84 19.39 10.17
N ALA A 111 -6.95 18.52 9.67
CA ALA A 111 -7.09 17.07 9.81
C ALA A 111 -7.09 16.62 11.29
N MET A 112 -6.26 17.22 12.15
CA MET A 112 -6.27 16.96 13.59
C MET A 112 -7.59 17.41 14.24
N ALA A 113 -8.14 18.54 13.82
CA ALA A 113 -9.45 19.03 14.33
C ALA A 113 -10.60 18.11 13.89
N VAL A 114 -10.57 17.64 12.62
CA VAL A 114 -11.53 16.67 12.11
C VAL A 114 -11.43 15.35 12.88
N GLN A 115 -10.23 14.84 13.12
CA GLN A 115 -10.03 13.62 13.90
C GLN A 115 -10.57 13.75 15.32
N ARG A 116 -10.34 14.88 15.99
CA ARG A 116 -10.94 15.17 17.31
C ARG A 116 -12.46 15.24 17.31
N ALA A 117 -13.02 15.87 16.26
CA ALA A 117 -14.48 15.93 16.10
C ALA A 117 -15.08 14.54 15.87
N LYS A 118 -14.38 13.68 15.09
CA LYS A 118 -14.74 12.27 14.90
C LYS A 118 -14.70 11.50 16.22
N GLU A 119 -13.63 11.61 17.00
CA GLU A 119 -13.50 10.97 18.32
C GLU A 119 -14.59 11.43 19.30
N PHE A 120 -14.96 12.71 19.25
CA PHE A 120 -16.08 13.24 20.04
C PHE A 120 -17.41 12.62 19.62
N LEU A 121 -17.68 12.53 18.32
CA LEU A 121 -18.91 11.93 17.79
C LEU A 121 -19.01 10.45 18.18
N LEU A 122 -17.96 9.68 17.95
CA LEU A 122 -17.88 8.26 18.34
C LEU A 122 -17.98 8.04 19.86
N GLY A 123 -17.54 9.02 20.67
CA GLY A 123 -17.62 8.98 22.12
C GLY A 123 -18.97 9.42 22.70
N ALA A 124 -19.70 10.27 21.98
CA ALA A 124 -21.01 10.77 22.42
C ALA A 124 -22.12 9.72 22.32
N ASP A 125 -21.98 8.77 21.40
CA ASP A 125 -22.97 7.73 21.09
C ASP A 125 -22.84 6.47 21.99
N ARG A 126 -22.40 6.62 23.25
CA ARG A 126 -22.16 5.48 24.17
C ARG A 126 -23.38 4.58 24.40
N ASP A 127 -24.59 5.09 24.26
CA ASP A 127 -25.84 4.32 24.49
C ASP A 127 -26.60 3.99 23.20
N ARG A 128 -26.40 4.72 22.10
CA ARG A 128 -27.03 4.48 20.79
C ARG A 128 -26.16 5.07 19.69
N VAL A 129 -25.86 4.27 18.67
CA VAL A 129 -25.15 4.77 17.48
C VAL A 129 -26.09 5.66 16.66
N GLY A 130 -25.69 6.91 16.44
CA GLY A 130 -26.41 7.86 15.61
C GLY A 130 -26.27 7.57 14.12
N ASP A 131 -27.23 8.05 13.33
CA ASP A 131 -27.17 7.87 11.87
C ASP A 131 -26.01 8.67 11.27
N ASP A 132 -25.67 9.85 11.84
CA ASP A 132 -24.50 10.66 11.43
C ASP A 132 -23.17 9.93 11.61
N THR A 133 -23.05 9.13 12.70
CA THR A 133 -21.86 8.30 12.94
C THR A 133 -21.71 7.21 11.88
N LEU A 134 -22.80 6.56 11.50
CA LEU A 134 -22.79 5.54 10.45
C LEU A 134 -22.44 6.12 9.09
N ASP A 135 -22.99 7.29 8.75
CA ASP A 135 -22.69 7.95 7.48
C ASP A 135 -21.23 8.39 7.41
N LEU A 136 -20.66 8.92 8.50
CA LEU A 136 -19.23 9.22 8.59
C LEU A 136 -18.35 7.98 8.36
N LEU A 137 -18.71 6.84 8.94
CA LEU A 137 -17.98 5.59 8.77
C LEU A 137 -18.12 5.05 7.34
N LYS A 138 -19.30 5.16 6.71
CA LYS A 138 -19.51 4.80 5.30
C LYS A 138 -18.61 5.63 4.38
N ASP A 139 -18.52 6.94 4.62
CA ASP A 139 -17.64 7.84 3.85
C ASP A 139 -16.16 7.47 4.02
N ASP A 140 -15.72 7.17 5.25
CA ASP A 140 -14.35 6.71 5.51
C ASP A 140 -14.04 5.38 4.81
N VAL A 141 -14.97 4.41 4.84
CA VAL A 141 -14.82 3.13 4.14
C VAL A 141 -14.73 3.35 2.63
N ALA A 142 -15.64 4.15 2.05
CA ALA A 142 -15.64 4.45 0.62
C ALA A 142 -14.32 5.12 0.19
N ARG A 143 -13.82 6.06 0.97
CA ARG A 143 -12.53 6.72 0.73
C ARG A 143 -11.36 5.73 0.77
N LEU A 144 -11.32 4.83 1.74
CA LEU A 144 -10.26 3.81 1.86
C LEU A 144 -10.31 2.78 0.72
N VAL A 145 -11.51 2.37 0.30
CA VAL A 145 -11.72 1.48 -0.85
C VAL A 145 -11.18 2.12 -2.14
N ALA A 146 -11.49 3.41 -2.36
CA ALA A 146 -11.01 4.14 -3.53
C ALA A 146 -9.50 4.40 -3.51
N ALA A 147 -8.91 4.67 -2.34
CA ALA A 147 -7.49 4.98 -2.18
C ALA A 147 -6.60 3.73 -2.31
N TYR A 148 -7.04 2.57 -1.82
CA TYR A 148 -6.23 1.36 -1.74
C TYR A 148 -5.55 0.94 -3.06
N PRO A 149 -6.20 0.90 -4.23
CA PRO A 149 -5.56 0.52 -5.48
C PRO A 149 -4.66 1.62 -6.08
N ARG A 150 -4.75 2.85 -5.57
CA ARG A 150 -4.11 4.04 -6.13
C ARG A 150 -2.88 4.49 -5.37
N GLU A 151 -2.88 4.31 -4.06
CA GLU A 151 -1.86 4.80 -3.16
C GLU A 151 -0.98 3.66 -2.64
N PRO A 152 0.29 3.94 -2.28
CA PRO A 152 1.12 2.95 -1.62
C PRO A 152 0.49 2.55 -0.29
N LEU A 153 0.62 1.27 0.08
CA LEU A 153 0.02 0.71 1.30
C LEU A 153 0.36 1.53 2.57
N SER A 154 1.59 2.06 2.65
CA SER A 154 2.03 2.90 3.78
C SER A 154 1.22 4.19 3.95
N ALA A 155 0.60 4.70 2.88
CA ALA A 155 -0.22 5.90 2.94
C ALA A 155 -1.63 5.63 3.50
N VAL A 156 -2.19 4.44 3.22
CA VAL A 156 -3.56 4.08 3.62
C VAL A 156 -3.63 3.24 4.90
N TRP A 157 -2.53 2.59 5.31
CA TRP A 157 -2.51 1.55 6.33
C TRP A 157 -3.01 2.01 7.70
N THR A 158 -2.50 3.14 8.20
CA THR A 158 -2.92 3.66 9.52
C THR A 158 -4.40 4.00 9.52
N GLY A 159 -4.88 4.76 8.53
CA GLY A 159 -6.30 5.11 8.42
C GLY A 159 -7.20 3.88 8.28
N LEU A 160 -6.73 2.85 7.57
CA LEU A 160 -7.44 1.58 7.43
C LEU A 160 -7.60 0.87 8.78
N LEU A 161 -6.53 0.77 9.56
CA LEU A 161 -6.57 0.12 10.89
C LEU A 161 -7.39 0.93 11.90
N ASP A 162 -7.29 2.25 11.88
CA ASP A 162 -8.05 3.13 12.78
C ASP A 162 -9.56 3.00 12.50
N THR A 163 -9.97 3.11 11.23
CA THR A 163 -11.39 2.97 10.85
C THR A 163 -11.91 1.56 11.14
N HIS A 164 -11.10 0.52 10.88
CA HIS A 164 -11.45 -0.86 11.23
C HIS A 164 -11.67 -1.02 12.73
N GLY A 165 -10.76 -0.47 13.56
CA GLY A 165 -10.88 -0.49 15.02
C GLY A 165 -12.09 0.27 15.53
N ASP A 166 -12.45 1.39 14.92
CA ASP A 166 -13.65 2.17 15.26
C ASP A 166 -14.92 1.37 15.00
N VAL A 167 -15.04 0.72 13.83
CA VAL A 167 -16.20 -0.11 13.48
C VAL A 167 -16.34 -1.30 14.43
N LEU A 168 -15.24 -2.01 14.73
CA LEU A 168 -15.30 -3.15 15.68
C LEU A 168 -15.68 -2.71 17.08
N ARG A 169 -15.17 -1.57 17.56
CA ARG A 169 -15.53 -1.02 18.89
C ARG A 169 -17.02 -0.72 19.00
N ILE A 170 -17.63 -0.20 17.94
CA ILE A 170 -19.07 0.07 17.89
C ILE A 170 -19.86 -1.23 17.89
N LEU A 171 -19.43 -2.22 17.13
CA LEU A 171 -20.05 -3.57 17.11
C LEU A 171 -20.04 -4.23 18.50
N GLU A 172 -18.93 -4.09 19.25
CA GLU A 172 -18.75 -4.69 20.56
C GLU A 172 -19.55 -3.98 21.69
N GLY A 173 -19.70 -2.66 21.59
CA GLY A 173 -20.22 -1.84 22.68
C GLY A 173 -21.61 -1.23 22.48
N GLY A 174 -22.12 -1.23 21.26
CA GLY A 174 -23.31 -0.47 20.91
C GLY A 174 -24.64 -1.21 21.10
N ARG A 175 -25.68 -0.49 21.51
CA ARG A 175 -27.08 -0.93 21.35
C ARG A 175 -27.54 -0.63 19.93
N LEU A 176 -27.36 -1.61 19.03
CA LEU A 176 -27.59 -1.47 17.61
C LEU A 176 -29.01 -1.91 17.21
N ARG A 177 -29.61 -1.22 16.25
CA ARG A 177 -30.78 -1.71 15.52
C ARG A 177 -30.33 -2.81 14.54
N PRO A 178 -31.22 -3.74 14.15
CA PRO A 178 -30.84 -4.81 13.20
C PRO A 178 -30.26 -4.30 11.87
N SER A 179 -30.77 -3.16 11.34
CA SER A 179 -30.21 -2.54 10.13
C SER A 179 -28.79 -2.01 10.36
N GLN A 180 -28.57 -1.30 11.48
CA GLN A 180 -27.25 -0.79 11.84
C GLN A 180 -26.23 -1.91 12.08
N LEU A 181 -26.67 -3.02 12.67
CA LEU A 181 -25.86 -4.21 12.87
C LEU A 181 -25.38 -4.81 11.52
N ARG A 182 -26.30 -4.89 10.53
CA ARG A 182 -25.95 -5.35 9.18
C ARG A 182 -24.97 -4.39 8.49
N ASP A 183 -25.26 -3.07 8.52
CA ASP A 183 -24.41 -2.05 7.92
C ASP A 183 -23.00 -2.07 8.51
N LEU A 184 -22.87 -2.15 9.83
CA LEU A 184 -21.60 -2.20 10.53
C LEU A 184 -20.85 -3.51 10.25
N ASN A 185 -21.53 -4.65 10.21
CA ASN A 185 -20.91 -5.92 9.82
C ASN A 185 -20.45 -5.89 8.35
N PHE A 186 -21.20 -5.26 7.44
CA PHE A 186 -20.76 -5.05 6.07
C PHE A 186 -19.48 -4.22 6.02
N MET A 187 -19.42 -3.08 6.72
CA MET A 187 -18.24 -2.23 6.79
C MET A 187 -17.06 -2.95 7.44
N ALA A 188 -17.27 -3.68 8.54
CA ALA A 188 -16.24 -4.50 9.18
C ALA A 188 -15.70 -5.58 8.22
N GLY A 189 -16.57 -6.22 7.46
CA GLY A 189 -16.21 -7.20 6.44
C GLY A 189 -15.36 -6.58 5.31
N ALA A 190 -15.78 -5.43 4.79
CA ALA A 190 -15.06 -4.69 3.75
C ALA A 190 -13.67 -4.22 4.23
N LEU A 191 -13.59 -3.64 5.43
CA LEU A 191 -12.33 -3.21 6.02
C LEU A 191 -11.40 -4.39 6.32
N SER A 192 -11.94 -5.48 6.90
CA SER A 192 -11.17 -6.71 7.13
C SER A 192 -10.64 -7.32 5.83
N PHE A 193 -11.38 -7.23 4.72
CA PHE A 193 -10.92 -7.61 3.39
C PHE A 193 -9.71 -6.77 2.97
N LEU A 194 -9.77 -5.44 3.11
CA LEU A 194 -8.64 -4.55 2.77
C LEU A 194 -7.43 -4.80 3.68
N VAL A 195 -7.63 -5.03 4.98
CA VAL A 195 -6.54 -5.38 5.92
C VAL A 195 -5.91 -6.72 5.51
N ALA A 196 -6.71 -7.73 5.17
CA ALA A 196 -6.22 -9.02 4.68
C ALA A 196 -5.40 -8.86 3.39
N LYS A 197 -5.90 -8.03 2.45
CA LYS A 197 -5.16 -7.70 1.23
C LYS A 197 -3.84 -7.00 1.53
N GLY A 198 -3.82 -6.07 2.50
CA GLY A 198 -2.60 -5.39 2.94
C GLY A 198 -1.55 -6.35 3.52
N PHE A 199 -1.95 -7.30 4.36
CA PHE A 199 -1.05 -8.35 4.84
C PHE A 199 -0.54 -9.23 3.70
N ASN A 200 -1.39 -9.56 2.72
CA ASN A 200 -0.94 -10.28 1.52
C ASN A 200 0.09 -9.47 0.71
N ASP A 201 -0.10 -8.15 0.59
CA ASP A 201 0.84 -7.26 -0.10
C ASP A 201 2.18 -7.12 0.63
N MET A 202 2.19 -7.35 1.95
CA MET A 202 3.39 -7.42 2.80
C MET A 202 3.98 -8.83 2.93
N GLU A 203 3.45 -9.83 2.19
CA GLU A 203 3.87 -11.23 2.26
C GLU A 203 3.59 -11.92 3.62
N ASP A 204 2.72 -11.35 4.45
CA ASP A 204 2.28 -11.97 5.71
C ASP A 204 1.00 -12.79 5.50
N ARG A 205 1.19 -14.01 5.03
CA ARG A 205 0.12 -14.91 4.59
C ARG A 205 -0.80 -15.37 5.70
N ASP A 206 -0.25 -15.59 6.89
CA ASP A 206 -1.00 -16.09 8.05
C ASP A 206 -1.95 -15.02 8.57
N GLN A 207 -1.48 -13.77 8.70
CA GLN A 207 -2.32 -12.65 9.05
C GLN A 207 -3.35 -12.34 7.97
N ALA A 208 -2.96 -12.39 6.68
CA ALA A 208 -3.87 -12.22 5.56
C ALA A 208 -5.02 -13.24 5.61
N MET A 209 -4.73 -14.52 5.80
CA MET A 209 -5.75 -15.58 5.88
C MET A 209 -6.62 -15.42 7.14
N THR A 210 -6.04 -15.00 8.26
CA THR A 210 -6.79 -14.72 9.49
C THR A 210 -7.78 -13.60 9.29
N MET A 211 -7.36 -12.47 8.72
CA MET A 211 -8.24 -11.34 8.44
C MET A 211 -9.28 -11.66 7.36
N ALA A 212 -8.95 -12.49 6.36
CA ALA A 212 -9.94 -13.00 5.40
C ALA A 212 -11.04 -13.86 6.08
N ARG A 213 -10.71 -14.61 7.13
CA ARG A 213 -11.71 -15.34 7.93
C ARG A 213 -12.61 -14.38 8.72
N VAL A 214 -12.06 -13.31 9.28
CA VAL A 214 -12.83 -12.25 9.95
C VAL A 214 -13.76 -11.58 8.94
N ALA A 215 -13.25 -11.20 7.77
CA ALA A 215 -14.05 -10.63 6.70
C ALA A 215 -15.23 -11.53 6.31
N ALA A 216 -14.99 -12.85 6.16
CA ALA A 216 -16.03 -13.83 5.85
C ALA A 216 -17.08 -13.97 6.96
N ALA A 217 -16.67 -13.85 8.23
CA ALA A 217 -17.61 -13.88 9.36
C ALA A 217 -18.51 -12.64 9.34
N CYS A 218 -17.92 -11.45 9.25
CA CYS A 218 -18.67 -10.20 9.17
C CYS A 218 -19.60 -10.15 7.94
N ALA A 219 -19.14 -10.62 6.76
CA ALA A 219 -19.97 -10.67 5.56
C ALA A 219 -21.21 -11.55 5.72
N ARG A 220 -21.09 -12.67 6.45
CA ARG A 220 -22.24 -13.55 6.79
C ARG A 220 -23.19 -12.90 7.78
N GLU A 221 -22.68 -12.25 8.83
CA GLU A 221 -23.50 -11.51 9.80
C GLU A 221 -24.20 -10.30 9.14
N ALA A 222 -23.60 -9.72 8.12
CA ALA A 222 -24.24 -8.71 7.28
C ALA A 222 -25.29 -9.27 6.32
N GLU A 223 -25.43 -10.60 6.21
CA GLU A 223 -26.28 -11.29 5.23
C GLU A 223 -25.97 -10.85 3.76
N HIS A 224 -24.69 -10.48 3.49
CA HIS A 224 -24.26 -9.90 2.23
C HIS A 224 -23.51 -10.91 1.36
N THR A 225 -24.26 -11.66 0.55
CA THR A 225 -23.73 -12.75 -0.29
C THR A 225 -22.61 -12.30 -1.22
N PRO A 226 -22.68 -11.15 -1.96
CA PRO A 226 -21.58 -10.71 -2.82
C PRO A 226 -20.26 -10.54 -2.06
N LEU A 227 -20.29 -9.99 -0.83
CA LEU A 227 -19.08 -9.81 -0.01
C LEU A 227 -18.54 -11.17 0.49
N VAL A 228 -19.41 -12.12 0.85
CA VAL A 228 -18.98 -13.50 1.21
C VAL A 228 -18.20 -14.13 0.06
N VAL A 229 -18.73 -13.98 -1.15
CA VAL A 229 -18.13 -14.51 -2.39
C VAL A 229 -16.83 -13.79 -2.72
N LEU A 230 -16.79 -12.47 -2.57
CA LEU A 230 -15.55 -11.68 -2.75
C LEU A 230 -14.43 -12.15 -1.83
N VAL A 231 -14.74 -12.50 -0.58
CA VAL A 231 -13.75 -13.02 0.39
C VAL A 231 -13.22 -14.40 -0.04
N GLU A 232 -14.01 -15.26 -0.66
CA GLU A 232 -13.48 -16.52 -1.22
C GLU A 232 -12.46 -16.22 -2.35
N GLY A 233 -12.72 -15.21 -3.19
CA GLY A 233 -11.75 -14.71 -4.17
C GLY A 233 -10.47 -14.19 -3.52
N LEU A 234 -10.56 -13.45 -2.40
CA LEU A 234 -9.37 -13.01 -1.66
C LEU A 234 -8.55 -14.18 -1.12
N LYS A 235 -9.19 -15.22 -0.59
CA LYS A 235 -8.49 -16.44 -0.14
C LYS A 235 -7.77 -17.14 -1.30
N SER A 236 -8.42 -17.17 -2.48
CA SER A 236 -7.80 -17.65 -3.71
C SER A 236 -6.55 -16.83 -4.05
N LEU A 237 -6.65 -15.51 -4.01
CA LEU A 237 -5.54 -14.61 -4.31
C LEU A 237 -4.38 -14.78 -3.31
N ILE A 238 -4.66 -14.90 -2.00
CA ILE A 238 -3.66 -15.16 -0.97
C ILE A 238 -2.94 -16.49 -1.24
N ALA A 239 -3.67 -17.55 -1.57
CA ALA A 239 -3.10 -18.86 -1.89
C ALA A 239 -2.26 -18.81 -3.19
N TYR A 240 -2.71 -18.09 -4.20
CA TYR A 240 -2.01 -17.89 -5.46
C TYR A 240 -0.63 -17.24 -5.28
N TRP A 241 -0.57 -16.13 -4.53
CA TRP A 241 0.70 -15.46 -4.22
C TRP A 241 1.55 -16.21 -3.21
N ALA A 242 0.97 -17.22 -2.53
CA ALA A 242 1.65 -18.13 -1.64
C ALA A 242 2.30 -19.35 -2.36
N ASP A 243 2.24 -19.37 -3.71
CA ASP A 243 2.67 -20.51 -4.52
C ASP A 243 1.93 -21.82 -4.16
N ARG A 244 0.60 -21.69 -3.88
CA ARG A 244 -0.32 -22.79 -3.56
C ARG A 244 -1.47 -22.83 -4.56
N PRO A 245 -1.19 -23.12 -5.86
CA PRO A 245 -2.18 -22.98 -6.93
C PRO A 245 -3.37 -23.95 -6.77
N GLY A 246 -3.19 -25.12 -6.17
CA GLY A 246 -4.29 -26.04 -5.87
C GLY A 246 -5.31 -25.47 -4.89
N ASP A 247 -4.83 -24.82 -3.81
CA ASP A 247 -5.71 -24.15 -2.85
C ASP A 247 -6.35 -22.90 -3.48
N ALA A 248 -5.60 -22.15 -4.31
CA ALA A 248 -6.11 -20.99 -5.02
C ALA A 248 -7.27 -21.40 -5.94
N LEU A 249 -7.11 -22.46 -6.71
CA LEU A 249 -8.16 -23.03 -7.58
C LEU A 249 -9.38 -23.47 -6.76
N HIS A 250 -9.16 -24.19 -5.65
CA HIS A 250 -10.23 -24.61 -4.76
C HIS A 250 -11.09 -23.44 -4.25
N PHE A 251 -10.45 -22.38 -3.73
CA PHE A 251 -11.19 -21.21 -3.24
C PHE A 251 -11.92 -20.46 -4.36
N ALA A 252 -11.29 -20.31 -5.54
CA ALA A 252 -11.93 -19.69 -6.70
C ALA A 252 -13.18 -20.47 -7.16
N GLN A 253 -13.09 -21.79 -7.27
CA GLN A 253 -14.21 -22.67 -7.65
C GLN A 253 -15.33 -22.64 -6.62
N LYS A 254 -14.98 -22.69 -5.33
CA LYS A 254 -15.95 -22.58 -4.23
C LYS A 254 -16.71 -21.25 -4.28
N GLY A 255 -15.99 -20.15 -4.51
CA GLY A 255 -16.61 -18.83 -4.67
C GLY A 255 -17.47 -18.75 -5.92
N ALA A 256 -17.01 -19.27 -7.07
CA ALA A 256 -17.74 -19.26 -8.33
C ALA A 256 -19.08 -20.05 -8.23
N ALA A 257 -19.08 -21.17 -7.51
CA ALA A 257 -20.31 -21.93 -7.24
C ALA A 257 -21.31 -21.12 -6.40
N ALA A 258 -20.83 -20.38 -5.40
CA ALA A 258 -21.67 -19.51 -4.57
C ALA A 258 -22.13 -18.23 -5.29
N ALA A 259 -21.45 -17.86 -6.39
CA ALA A 259 -21.79 -16.70 -7.23
C ALA A 259 -22.75 -17.02 -8.39
N ALA A 260 -23.28 -18.23 -8.47
CA ALA A 260 -24.07 -18.68 -9.62
C ALA A 260 -25.29 -17.78 -9.92
N ASP A 261 -25.93 -17.29 -8.86
CA ASP A 261 -27.14 -16.44 -8.95
C ASP A 261 -26.82 -14.93 -8.81
N LEU A 262 -25.53 -14.53 -8.73
CA LEU A 262 -25.14 -13.14 -8.63
C LEU A 262 -24.92 -12.54 -10.03
N ASN A 263 -25.42 -11.33 -10.24
CA ASN A 263 -25.31 -10.60 -11.49
C ASN A 263 -24.19 -9.53 -11.48
N GLY A 264 -23.60 -9.23 -10.32
CA GLY A 264 -22.48 -8.30 -10.18
C GLY A 264 -21.15 -8.87 -10.71
N THR A 265 -20.10 -8.06 -10.64
CA THR A 265 -18.81 -8.42 -11.25
C THR A 265 -17.99 -9.44 -10.44
N VAL A 266 -18.35 -9.72 -9.18
CA VAL A 266 -17.60 -10.62 -8.31
C VAL A 266 -17.49 -12.04 -8.87
N GLY A 267 -18.56 -12.54 -9.54
CA GLY A 267 -18.55 -13.85 -10.18
C GLY A 267 -17.52 -13.93 -11.32
N LEU A 268 -17.36 -12.85 -12.08
CA LEU A 268 -16.36 -12.75 -13.14
C LEU A 268 -14.93 -12.74 -12.59
N TRP A 269 -14.72 -12.04 -11.47
CA TRP A 269 -13.41 -12.05 -10.80
C TRP A 269 -12.98 -13.45 -10.39
N LEU A 270 -13.91 -14.26 -9.86
CA LEU A 270 -13.64 -15.65 -9.50
C LEU A 270 -13.27 -16.53 -10.68
N LEU A 271 -13.90 -16.32 -11.84
CA LEU A 271 -13.51 -17.00 -13.09
C LEU A 271 -12.09 -16.60 -13.52
N GLY A 272 -11.75 -15.32 -13.46
CA GLY A 272 -10.38 -14.86 -13.71
C GLY A 272 -9.35 -15.46 -12.73
N LEU A 273 -9.68 -15.55 -11.44
CA LEU A 273 -8.82 -16.21 -10.44
C LEU A 273 -8.69 -17.71 -10.70
N GLN A 274 -9.75 -18.36 -11.14
CA GLN A 274 -9.75 -19.77 -11.54
C GLN A 274 -8.81 -20.00 -12.72
N ALA A 275 -8.91 -19.16 -13.77
CA ALA A 275 -8.03 -19.23 -14.92
C ALA A 275 -6.56 -19.07 -14.53
N ARG A 276 -6.21 -18.06 -13.71
CA ARG A 276 -4.84 -17.83 -13.22
C ARG A 276 -4.29 -18.99 -12.41
N ALA A 277 -5.10 -19.55 -11.49
CA ALA A 277 -4.69 -20.68 -10.66
C ALA A 277 -4.50 -21.97 -11.47
N ALA A 278 -5.36 -22.21 -12.44
CA ALA A 278 -5.27 -23.35 -13.38
C ALA A 278 -4.04 -23.23 -14.28
N ALA A 279 -3.75 -22.02 -14.78
CA ALA A 279 -2.59 -21.77 -15.64
C ALA A 279 -1.25 -22.10 -14.96
N VAL A 280 -1.09 -21.78 -13.66
CA VAL A 280 0.11 -22.18 -12.91
C VAL A 280 0.26 -23.70 -12.79
N GLN A 281 -0.83 -24.46 -12.92
CA GLN A 281 -0.84 -25.92 -12.89
C GLN A 281 -0.74 -26.55 -14.30
N GLY A 282 -0.72 -25.72 -15.37
CA GLY A 282 -0.71 -26.18 -16.76
C GLY A 282 -2.05 -26.77 -17.22
N ASP A 283 -3.17 -26.42 -16.54
CA ASP A 283 -4.51 -26.90 -16.90
C ASP A 283 -5.16 -25.94 -17.92
N GLU A 284 -4.82 -26.15 -19.19
CA GLU A 284 -5.31 -25.35 -20.33
C GLU A 284 -6.84 -25.43 -20.49
N GLU A 285 -7.46 -26.60 -20.21
CA GLU A 285 -8.89 -26.79 -20.35
C GLU A 285 -9.66 -25.88 -19.37
N THR A 286 -9.22 -25.86 -18.11
CA THR A 286 -9.83 -25.00 -17.09
C THR A 286 -9.59 -23.51 -17.42
N VAL A 287 -8.41 -23.12 -17.91
CA VAL A 287 -8.12 -21.74 -18.33
C VAL A 287 -9.09 -21.31 -19.45
N HIS A 288 -9.18 -22.11 -20.50
CA HIS A 288 -10.05 -21.81 -21.63
C HIS A 288 -11.54 -21.72 -21.22
N SER A 289 -12.04 -22.69 -20.48
CA SER A 289 -13.45 -22.72 -20.05
C SER A 289 -13.80 -21.54 -19.15
N ALA A 290 -12.91 -21.15 -18.22
CA ALA A 290 -13.11 -20.01 -17.33
C ALA A 290 -13.12 -18.68 -18.09
N ASN A 291 -12.20 -18.49 -19.04
CA ASN A 291 -12.12 -17.27 -19.87
C ASN A 291 -13.35 -17.14 -20.80
N VAL A 292 -13.78 -18.21 -21.41
CA VAL A 292 -15.00 -18.23 -22.25
C VAL A 292 -16.24 -17.89 -21.42
N GLU A 293 -16.39 -18.51 -20.26
CA GLU A 293 -17.52 -18.26 -19.38
C GLU A 293 -17.51 -16.82 -18.82
N ALA A 294 -16.33 -16.29 -18.47
CA ALA A 294 -16.20 -14.89 -18.03
C ALA A 294 -16.61 -13.91 -19.14
N THR A 295 -16.21 -14.18 -20.39
CA THR A 295 -16.60 -13.37 -21.55
C THR A 295 -18.11 -13.43 -21.79
N ARG A 296 -18.68 -14.63 -21.75
CA ARG A 296 -20.13 -14.84 -21.94
C ARG A 296 -20.96 -14.10 -20.89
N ARG A 297 -20.52 -14.12 -19.61
CA ARG A 297 -21.25 -13.45 -18.51
C ARG A 297 -21.07 -11.94 -18.51
N ARG A 298 -19.99 -11.39 -19.08
CA ARG A 298 -19.70 -9.95 -19.06
C ARG A 298 -20.86 -9.11 -19.63
N ASP A 299 -21.46 -9.55 -20.71
CA ASP A 299 -22.56 -8.82 -21.37
C ASP A 299 -23.87 -8.82 -20.54
N HIS A 300 -23.95 -9.62 -19.50
CA HIS A 300 -25.11 -9.77 -18.63
C HIS A 300 -24.90 -9.22 -17.22
N VAL A 301 -23.79 -8.52 -16.98
CA VAL A 301 -23.48 -7.91 -15.68
C VAL A 301 -24.48 -6.80 -15.37
N VAL A 302 -25.09 -6.90 -14.20
CA VAL A 302 -25.85 -5.83 -13.57
C VAL A 302 -25.10 -5.44 -12.29
N PRO A 303 -24.45 -4.28 -12.26
CA PRO A 303 -23.68 -3.85 -11.08
C PRO A 303 -24.55 -3.85 -9.83
N ASP A 304 -24.02 -4.38 -8.73
CA ASP A 304 -24.65 -4.40 -7.43
C ASP A 304 -24.07 -3.31 -6.48
N ASP A 305 -24.49 -3.31 -5.23
CA ASP A 305 -24.01 -2.39 -4.21
C ASP A 305 -22.53 -2.57 -3.87
N LEU A 306 -21.99 -3.79 -4.00
CA LEU A 306 -20.57 -4.06 -3.87
C LEU A 306 -19.78 -3.44 -5.02
N ASP A 307 -20.25 -3.59 -6.26
CA ASP A 307 -19.66 -2.95 -7.45
C ASP A 307 -19.66 -1.42 -7.33
N ALA A 308 -20.71 -0.85 -6.74
CA ALA A 308 -20.83 0.59 -6.53
C ALA A 308 -19.76 1.17 -5.59
N MET A 309 -19.15 0.36 -4.72
CA MET A 309 -18.02 0.79 -3.89
C MET A 309 -16.75 1.03 -4.72
N GLY A 310 -16.62 0.43 -5.90
CA GLY A 310 -15.44 0.57 -6.75
C GLY A 310 -14.17 -0.09 -6.21
N GLY A 311 -13.02 0.42 -6.62
CA GLY A 311 -11.72 -0.06 -6.16
C GLY A 311 -11.52 -1.56 -6.34
N LEU A 312 -11.19 -2.28 -5.25
CA LEU A 312 -10.99 -3.73 -5.28
C LEU A 312 -12.30 -4.54 -5.24
N PHE A 313 -13.45 -3.87 -5.05
CA PHE A 313 -14.75 -4.54 -4.94
C PHE A 313 -15.49 -4.64 -6.26
N THR A 314 -14.95 -4.03 -7.32
CA THR A 314 -15.46 -4.20 -8.69
C THR A 314 -14.41 -4.80 -9.59
N TYR A 315 -14.85 -5.55 -10.59
CA TYR A 315 -13.99 -6.22 -11.57
C TYR A 315 -14.28 -5.68 -12.96
N SER A 316 -13.47 -4.71 -13.40
CA SER A 316 -13.61 -4.02 -14.67
C SER A 316 -13.30 -4.92 -15.86
N GLN A 317 -13.66 -4.48 -17.06
CA GLN A 317 -13.35 -5.19 -18.30
C GLN A 317 -11.83 -5.22 -18.55
N GLU A 318 -11.12 -4.14 -18.23
CA GLU A 318 -9.67 -4.03 -18.35
C GLU A 318 -8.97 -5.05 -17.44
N LYS A 319 -9.46 -5.21 -16.22
CA LYS A 319 -8.94 -6.21 -15.28
C LYS A 319 -9.24 -7.63 -15.71
N GLN A 320 -10.40 -7.87 -16.33
CA GLN A 320 -10.72 -9.16 -16.94
C GLN A 320 -9.75 -9.51 -18.07
N LEU A 321 -9.49 -8.56 -18.97
CA LEU A 321 -8.52 -8.73 -20.04
C LEU A 321 -7.12 -9.03 -19.48
N TYR A 322 -6.67 -8.25 -18.51
CA TYR A 322 -5.39 -8.47 -17.85
C TYR A 322 -5.28 -9.88 -17.25
N TYR A 323 -6.29 -10.36 -16.52
CA TYR A 323 -6.25 -11.71 -15.91
C TYR A 323 -6.28 -12.83 -16.94
N SER A 324 -7.03 -12.64 -18.04
CA SER A 324 -7.04 -13.59 -19.16
C SER A 324 -5.66 -13.66 -19.83
N VAL A 325 -5.04 -12.52 -20.09
CA VAL A 325 -3.68 -12.43 -20.66
C VAL A 325 -2.64 -13.07 -19.73
N GLU A 326 -2.71 -12.81 -18.41
CA GLU A 326 -1.81 -13.44 -17.44
C GLU A 326 -1.92 -14.97 -17.47
N ALA A 327 -3.15 -15.51 -17.52
CA ALA A 327 -3.33 -16.96 -17.57
C ALA A 327 -2.69 -17.57 -18.82
N GLU A 328 -2.89 -16.97 -20.00
CA GLU A 328 -2.27 -17.42 -21.25
C GLU A 328 -0.72 -17.28 -21.24
N ALA A 329 -0.20 -16.18 -20.70
CA ALA A 329 1.24 -15.97 -20.54
C ALA A 329 1.88 -17.03 -19.63
N LEU A 330 1.19 -17.44 -18.57
CA LEU A 330 1.66 -18.48 -17.64
C LEU A 330 1.65 -19.89 -18.26
N LEU A 331 0.79 -20.15 -19.24
CA LEU A 331 0.83 -21.36 -20.06
C LEU A 331 1.98 -21.36 -21.09
N GLY A 332 2.68 -20.23 -21.26
CA GLY A 332 3.76 -20.09 -22.22
C GLY A 332 3.32 -19.70 -23.63
N ASN A 333 2.07 -19.30 -23.81
CA ASN A 333 1.54 -18.85 -25.08
C ASN A 333 2.14 -17.49 -25.47
N SER A 334 2.39 -17.29 -26.78
CA SER A 334 3.11 -16.11 -27.30
C SER A 334 2.78 -15.77 -28.76
N ASP A 335 1.55 -16.09 -29.21
CA ASP A 335 1.14 -15.71 -30.54
C ASP A 335 0.89 -14.20 -30.70
N VAL A 336 0.79 -13.73 -31.94
CA VAL A 336 0.64 -12.30 -32.27
C VAL A 336 -0.65 -11.71 -31.70
N GLN A 337 -1.72 -12.49 -31.63
CA GLN A 337 -3.01 -12.02 -31.09
C GLN A 337 -2.91 -11.79 -29.59
N LEU A 338 -2.28 -12.73 -28.87
CA LEU A 338 -2.06 -12.60 -27.42
C LEU A 338 -1.13 -11.42 -27.10
N ALA A 339 -0.09 -11.19 -27.90
CA ALA A 339 0.77 -10.02 -27.74
C ALA A 339 -0.01 -8.71 -27.91
N ALA A 340 -0.90 -8.62 -28.89
CA ALA A 340 -1.77 -7.46 -29.05
C ALA A 340 -2.75 -7.28 -27.87
N GLN A 341 -3.32 -8.37 -27.35
CA GLN A 341 -4.18 -8.33 -26.17
C GLN A 341 -3.42 -7.87 -24.90
N ALA A 342 -2.17 -8.28 -24.75
CA ALA A 342 -1.30 -7.84 -23.65
C ALA A 342 -1.00 -6.33 -23.74
N GLU A 343 -0.75 -5.80 -24.94
CA GLU A 343 -0.61 -4.36 -25.15
C GLU A 343 -1.91 -3.61 -24.84
N MET A 344 -3.05 -4.14 -25.22
CA MET A 344 -4.36 -3.58 -24.86
C MET A 344 -4.59 -3.60 -23.35
N ALA A 345 -4.19 -4.66 -22.65
CA ALA A 345 -4.28 -4.75 -21.20
C ALA A 345 -3.43 -3.68 -20.51
N VAL A 346 -2.20 -3.45 -20.96
CA VAL A 346 -1.35 -2.34 -20.47
C VAL A 346 -1.99 -0.99 -20.76
N GLN A 347 -2.49 -0.79 -21.99
CA GLN A 347 -3.15 0.45 -22.39
C GLN A 347 -4.41 0.74 -21.57
N GLY A 348 -5.18 -0.28 -21.16
CA GLY A 348 -6.37 -0.15 -20.33
C GLY A 348 -6.09 0.48 -18.97
N PHE A 349 -4.87 0.35 -18.44
CA PHE A 349 -4.44 0.96 -17.17
C PHE A 349 -3.49 2.15 -17.37
N SER A 350 -3.36 2.73 -18.57
CA SER A 350 -2.43 3.83 -18.81
C SER A 350 -2.89 5.18 -18.26
N ASP A 351 -4.20 5.37 -18.09
CA ASP A 351 -4.79 6.60 -17.57
C ASP A 351 -5.12 6.47 -16.08
N PRO A 352 -4.34 7.13 -15.18
CA PRO A 352 -4.57 7.07 -13.75
C PRO A 352 -5.87 7.76 -13.28
N ASP A 353 -6.52 8.54 -14.13
CA ASP A 353 -7.76 9.24 -13.76
C ASP A 353 -9.00 8.34 -13.91
N THR A 354 -8.86 7.16 -14.53
CA THR A 354 -9.97 6.20 -14.65
C THR A 354 -10.38 5.59 -13.30
N PRO A 355 -11.67 5.35 -13.03
CA PRO A 355 -12.15 4.84 -11.75
C PRO A 355 -11.58 3.46 -11.36
N PHE A 356 -11.26 2.64 -12.34
CA PHE A 356 -10.75 1.27 -12.17
C PHE A 356 -9.22 1.18 -12.17
N TRP A 357 -8.51 2.29 -12.28
CA TRP A 357 -7.05 2.28 -12.30
C TRP A 357 -6.46 1.74 -11.00
N ALA A 358 -5.43 0.90 -11.16
CA ALA A 358 -4.65 0.35 -10.05
C ALA A 358 -3.19 0.21 -10.49
N PHE A 359 -2.27 0.78 -9.71
CA PHE A 359 -0.84 0.68 -10.05
C PHE A 359 -0.34 -0.77 -10.08
N GLY A 360 -0.90 -1.64 -9.23
CA GLY A 360 -0.55 -3.05 -9.17
C GLY A 360 -1.01 -3.83 -10.40
N ASP A 361 -2.20 -3.52 -10.94
CA ASP A 361 -2.73 -4.16 -12.15
C ASP A 361 -1.94 -3.71 -13.38
N LEU A 362 -1.58 -2.42 -13.48
CA LEU A 362 -0.69 -1.92 -14.53
C LEU A 362 0.66 -2.63 -14.52
N ALA A 363 1.30 -2.70 -13.35
CA ALA A 363 2.60 -3.37 -13.21
C ALA A 363 2.53 -4.87 -13.55
N GLY A 364 1.44 -5.54 -13.15
CA GLY A 364 1.18 -6.93 -13.52
C GLY A 364 1.06 -7.11 -15.03
N ALA A 365 0.20 -6.31 -15.69
CA ALA A 365 0.02 -6.35 -17.15
C ALA A 365 1.34 -6.09 -17.92
N GLN A 366 2.19 -5.19 -17.42
CA GLN A 366 3.53 -4.95 -17.99
C GLN A 366 4.47 -6.15 -17.84
N CYS A 367 4.41 -6.87 -16.70
CA CYS A 367 5.16 -8.11 -16.52
C CYS A 367 4.67 -9.23 -17.45
N ASP A 368 3.34 -9.34 -17.66
CA ASP A 368 2.78 -10.36 -18.54
C ASP A 368 3.12 -10.09 -20.02
N LEU A 369 3.08 -8.82 -20.45
CA LEU A 369 3.55 -8.41 -21.75
C LEU A 369 5.05 -8.78 -21.95
N ALA A 370 5.87 -8.57 -20.91
CA ALA A 370 7.28 -8.97 -20.96
C ALA A 370 7.43 -10.49 -21.05
N LEU A 371 6.61 -11.29 -20.34
CA LEU A 371 6.61 -12.76 -20.43
C LEU A 371 6.27 -13.25 -21.84
N ILE A 372 5.19 -12.71 -22.42
CA ILE A 372 4.74 -13.07 -23.77
C ILE A 372 5.83 -12.75 -24.80
N ARG A 373 6.46 -11.59 -24.71
CA ARG A 373 7.57 -11.21 -25.60
C ARG A 373 8.77 -12.13 -25.45
N LEU A 374 9.12 -12.54 -24.20
CA LEU A 374 10.20 -13.52 -23.95
C LEU A 374 9.89 -14.90 -24.53
N HIS A 375 8.64 -15.38 -24.39
CA HIS A 375 8.23 -16.64 -25.01
C HIS A 375 8.28 -16.58 -26.55
N GLY A 376 8.05 -15.40 -27.14
CA GLY A 376 8.26 -15.12 -28.56
C GLY A 376 9.70 -14.87 -28.97
N GLY A 377 10.67 -14.84 -28.02
CA GLY A 377 12.09 -14.60 -28.28
C GLY A 377 12.49 -13.12 -28.38
N ASP A 378 11.58 -12.18 -28.14
CA ASP A 378 11.83 -10.73 -28.19
C ASP A 378 12.30 -10.22 -26.82
N VAL A 379 13.62 -10.30 -26.58
CA VAL A 379 14.25 -9.88 -25.33
C VAL A 379 14.23 -8.35 -25.17
N GLU A 380 14.47 -7.61 -26.23
CA GLU A 380 14.48 -6.14 -26.24
C GLU A 380 13.09 -5.59 -25.96
N GLY A 381 12.07 -6.16 -26.59
CA GLY A 381 10.67 -5.80 -26.31
C GLY A 381 10.25 -6.14 -24.89
N ALA A 382 10.72 -7.28 -24.35
CA ALA A 382 10.46 -7.64 -22.97
C ALA A 382 11.12 -6.68 -21.99
N ALA A 383 12.36 -6.26 -22.25
CA ALA A 383 13.07 -5.27 -21.42
C ALA A 383 12.35 -3.92 -21.43
N ALA A 384 11.84 -3.50 -22.59
CA ALA A 384 11.03 -2.28 -22.69
C ALA A 384 9.71 -2.37 -21.91
N ALA A 385 9.02 -3.53 -21.95
CA ALA A 385 7.76 -3.74 -21.28
C ALA A 385 7.88 -3.71 -19.75
N ILE A 386 8.94 -4.33 -19.18
CA ILE A 386 9.12 -4.39 -17.73
C ILE A 386 9.79 -3.13 -17.15
N ARG A 387 10.40 -2.27 -17.97
CA ARG A 387 11.13 -1.08 -17.51
C ARG A 387 10.32 -0.22 -16.53
N PRO A 388 9.08 0.18 -16.79
CA PRO A 388 8.31 0.97 -15.84
C PRO A 388 8.10 0.28 -14.49
N VAL A 389 8.04 -1.06 -14.46
CA VAL A 389 7.93 -1.83 -13.21
C VAL A 389 9.21 -1.75 -12.39
N LEU A 390 10.37 -1.86 -13.04
CA LEU A 390 11.67 -1.76 -12.38
C LEU A 390 11.94 -0.35 -11.82
N ASP A 391 11.39 0.67 -12.47
CA ASP A 391 11.50 2.07 -12.08
C ASP A 391 10.52 2.47 -10.98
N LEU A 392 9.57 1.61 -10.57
CA LEU A 392 8.63 1.91 -9.50
C LEU A 392 9.36 2.27 -8.20
N PRO A 393 8.88 3.29 -7.47
CA PRO A 393 9.35 3.56 -6.11
C PRO A 393 9.17 2.34 -5.21
N THR A 394 10.06 2.13 -4.25
CA THR A 394 9.99 0.97 -3.33
C THR A 394 8.66 0.88 -2.58
N SER A 395 8.04 2.01 -2.27
CA SER A 395 6.73 2.08 -1.61
C SER A 395 5.57 1.47 -2.43
N HIS A 396 5.72 1.36 -3.76
CA HIS A 396 4.74 0.77 -4.67
C HIS A 396 5.05 -0.69 -5.03
N ARG A 397 6.15 -1.27 -4.55
CA ARG A 397 6.57 -2.64 -4.85
C ARG A 397 5.92 -3.63 -3.87
N ASN A 398 4.65 -3.90 -4.05
CA ASN A 398 3.96 -4.92 -3.26
C ASN A 398 4.38 -6.35 -3.66
N ASN A 399 4.01 -7.34 -2.85
CA ASN A 399 4.37 -8.75 -3.08
C ASN A 399 3.99 -9.24 -4.49
N GLY A 400 2.79 -8.91 -4.99
CA GLY A 400 2.33 -9.34 -6.31
C GLY A 400 3.25 -8.84 -7.44
N ILE A 401 3.66 -7.57 -7.40
CA ILE A 401 4.57 -6.98 -8.38
C ILE A 401 5.94 -7.66 -8.32
N VAL A 402 6.47 -7.88 -7.12
CA VAL A 402 7.77 -8.55 -6.94
C VAL A 402 7.73 -9.97 -7.50
N VAL A 403 6.69 -10.75 -7.19
CA VAL A 403 6.55 -12.12 -7.70
C VAL A 403 6.40 -12.13 -9.23
N SER A 404 5.64 -11.21 -9.81
CA SER A 404 5.49 -11.10 -11.27
C SER A 404 6.82 -10.75 -11.95
N ALA A 405 7.61 -9.82 -11.42
CA ALA A 405 8.95 -9.53 -11.91
C ALA A 405 9.89 -10.76 -11.81
N GLN A 406 9.80 -11.54 -10.72
CA GLN A 406 10.59 -12.78 -10.59
C GLN A 406 10.15 -13.88 -11.57
N ARG A 407 8.89 -13.88 -12.03
CA ARG A 407 8.47 -14.77 -13.13
C ARG A 407 9.15 -14.39 -14.44
N VAL A 408 9.22 -13.10 -14.76
CA VAL A 408 9.99 -12.60 -15.92
C VAL A 408 11.46 -13.00 -15.81
N ARG A 409 12.08 -12.84 -14.63
CA ARG A 409 13.48 -13.28 -14.40
C ARG A 409 13.66 -14.78 -14.67
N ARG A 410 12.71 -15.62 -14.25
CA ARG A 410 12.76 -17.07 -14.52
C ARG A 410 12.66 -17.35 -16.02
N ALA A 411 11.78 -16.68 -16.76
CA ALA A 411 11.64 -16.85 -18.20
C ALA A 411 12.92 -16.47 -18.97
N LEU A 412 13.71 -15.51 -18.47
CA LEU A 412 15.03 -15.14 -19.04
C LEU A 412 16.10 -16.25 -18.91
N THR A 413 15.82 -17.35 -18.22
CA THR A 413 16.72 -18.52 -18.15
C THR A 413 16.39 -19.60 -19.18
N SER A 414 15.35 -19.43 -20.00
CA SER A 414 14.98 -20.38 -21.04
C SER A 414 16.07 -20.51 -22.11
N ASP A 415 16.19 -21.69 -22.71
CA ASP A 415 17.21 -21.98 -23.73
C ASP A 415 17.15 -21.01 -24.92
N GLN A 416 15.97 -20.51 -25.23
CA GLN A 416 15.72 -19.61 -26.34
C GLN A 416 16.40 -18.23 -26.19
N VAL A 417 16.46 -17.68 -24.97
CA VAL A 417 16.93 -16.30 -24.75
C VAL A 417 18.15 -16.18 -23.83
N ARG A 418 18.48 -17.18 -23.02
CA ARG A 418 19.50 -17.12 -21.95
C ARG A 418 20.90 -16.69 -22.38
N THR A 419 21.25 -16.87 -23.67
CA THR A 419 22.56 -16.54 -24.20
C THR A 419 22.70 -15.09 -24.67
N ALA A 420 21.58 -14.40 -24.88
CA ALA A 420 21.58 -12.99 -25.26
C ALA A 420 22.16 -12.11 -24.14
N ILE A 421 22.99 -11.12 -24.50
CA ILE A 421 23.58 -10.18 -23.53
C ILE A 421 22.47 -9.42 -22.81
N ALA A 422 21.49 -8.89 -23.55
CA ALA A 422 20.35 -8.19 -22.99
C ALA A 422 19.56 -9.03 -21.97
N ALA A 423 19.40 -10.35 -22.19
CA ALA A 423 18.73 -11.23 -21.25
C ALA A 423 19.53 -11.42 -19.94
N ARG A 424 20.86 -11.47 -20.03
CA ARG A 424 21.74 -11.55 -18.85
C ARG A 424 21.71 -10.27 -18.02
N ASP A 425 21.75 -9.12 -18.69
CA ASP A 425 21.74 -7.81 -18.05
C ASP A 425 20.39 -7.56 -17.36
N LEU A 426 19.29 -7.81 -18.06
CA LEU A 426 17.93 -7.69 -17.49
C LEU A 426 17.72 -8.65 -16.31
N ARG A 427 18.22 -9.89 -16.41
CA ARG A 427 18.13 -10.85 -15.29
C ARG A 427 18.88 -10.36 -14.05
N ALA A 428 20.08 -9.80 -14.22
CA ALA A 428 20.87 -9.26 -13.13
C ALA A 428 20.16 -8.05 -12.48
N GLU A 429 19.52 -7.21 -13.29
CA GLU A 429 18.76 -6.07 -12.79
C GLU A 429 17.51 -6.51 -11.98
N ILE A 430 16.75 -7.50 -12.47
CA ILE A 430 15.61 -8.03 -11.73
C ILE A 430 16.05 -8.77 -10.46
N GLU A 431 17.25 -9.36 -10.44
CA GLU A 431 17.80 -10.03 -9.25
C GLU A 431 18.02 -9.07 -8.08
N VAL A 432 18.47 -7.85 -8.36
CA VAL A 432 18.65 -6.79 -7.36
C VAL A 432 17.38 -5.96 -7.13
N TYR A 433 16.31 -6.24 -7.85
CA TYR A 433 14.97 -5.66 -7.59
C TYR A 433 14.48 -6.24 -6.27
N PRO A 434 14.59 -5.48 -5.17
CA PRO A 434 14.47 -6.08 -3.87
C PRO A 434 13.03 -6.47 -3.57
N PRO A 435 12.83 -7.57 -2.87
CA PRO A 435 11.63 -7.80 -2.09
C PRO A 435 11.67 -6.83 -0.89
N THR A 436 11.60 -5.53 -1.15
CA THR A 436 11.60 -4.57 -0.06
C THR A 436 10.17 -4.47 0.43
N ARG A 437 9.92 -5.08 1.56
CA ARG A 437 8.69 -4.86 2.33
C ARG A 437 8.52 -3.35 2.47
N PRO A 438 7.36 -2.78 2.13
CA PRO A 438 7.10 -1.38 2.41
C PRO A 438 7.38 -1.14 3.89
N ALA A 439 8.31 -0.22 4.19
CA ALA A 439 8.59 0.15 5.57
C ALA A 439 7.33 0.80 6.12
N LEU A 440 6.61 0.08 6.96
CA LEU A 440 5.50 0.65 7.71
C LEU A 440 6.07 1.73 8.65
N PRO A 441 5.43 2.87 8.78
CA PRO A 441 5.80 3.86 9.79
C PRO A 441 5.72 3.19 11.16
N ARG A 442 6.81 3.29 11.94
CA ARG A 442 6.87 2.81 13.33
C ARG A 442 6.14 3.76 14.24
#